data_831bef7eb4a99ba0e75124e7487e68fa
#
_entry.id   831bef7eb4a99ba0e75124e7487e68fa
#
_cell.length_a   1.000
_cell.length_b   1.000
_cell.length_c   1.000
_cell.angle_alpha   90.00
_cell.angle_beta   90.00
_cell.angle_gamma   90.00
#
_symmetry.space_group_name_H-M   'P 1'
#
loop_
_entity.id
_entity.type
_entity.pdbx_description
1 polymer ?
#
loop_
_entity_poly.entity_id
_entity_poly.type
_entity_poly.pdbx_seq_one_letter_code
_entity_poly.pdbx_strand_id
1 'polypeptide(L)'
;MTNISVIIVAGGSGTRMGAAVPKQFLPLEEEETILEATLRRFLAALPDSEIVVVLPAAETERWREICRQRGISETHRLCSGGATRFESVRNGIAALGPCDYIAVHDGVRPLVTERLIHTCVATAERYGTAVPAIRPADSFRRVDATTGKSRPVDRETLRAVQTPQVFRADLLRRAYKADYRPEFTLSLIHI
;
A
#
# COMPACT_ATOMS: atom_id res chain seq x y z
N MET A 1 0.03 -24.32 5.99
CA MET A 1 -0.44 -23.22 5.13
C MET A 1 0.45 -22.02 5.41
N THR A 2 0.86 -21.27 4.39
CA THR A 2 1.67 -20.05 4.53
C THR A 2 0.85 -18.97 5.22
N ASN A 3 1.38 -18.39 6.29
CA ASN A 3 0.72 -17.31 7.03
C ASN A 3 1.05 -15.96 6.40
N ILE A 4 0.04 -15.27 5.87
CA ILE A 4 0.19 -13.99 5.18
C ILE A 4 -0.51 -12.90 5.98
N SER A 5 0.19 -11.81 6.25
CA SER A 5 -0.41 -10.62 6.82
C SER A 5 -0.42 -9.47 5.81
N VAL A 6 -1.38 -8.57 5.94
CA VAL A 6 -1.60 -7.46 4.99
C VAL A 6 -1.52 -6.12 5.72
N ILE A 7 -0.79 -5.18 5.14
CA ILE A 7 -0.77 -3.77 5.56
C ILE A 7 -1.41 -2.93 4.45
N ILE A 8 -2.55 -2.32 4.74
CA ILE A 8 -3.20 -1.36 3.84
C ILE A 8 -2.84 0.05 4.30
N VAL A 9 -2.01 0.75 3.53
CA VAL A 9 -1.52 2.10 3.87
C VAL A 9 -2.45 3.15 3.29
N ALA A 10 -3.15 3.86 4.15
CA ALA A 10 -4.08 4.93 3.79
C ALA A 10 -3.74 6.25 4.51
N GLY A 11 -2.45 6.46 4.80
CA GLY A 11 -1.93 7.59 5.57
C GLY A 11 -1.76 8.91 4.80
N GLY A 12 -2.06 8.94 3.50
CA GLY A 12 -1.91 10.16 2.69
C GLY A 12 -2.93 11.23 3.08
N SER A 13 -2.47 12.44 3.39
CA SER A 13 -3.32 13.60 3.72
C SER A 13 -4.19 14.11 2.56
N GLY A 14 -4.05 13.55 1.35
CA GLY A 14 -4.84 13.95 0.18
C GLY A 14 -4.64 15.40 -0.30
N THR A 15 -3.70 16.13 0.29
CA THR A 15 -3.48 17.58 0.07
C THR A 15 -3.31 17.98 -1.39
N ARG A 16 -2.85 17.06 -2.24
CA ARG A 16 -2.70 17.32 -3.69
C ARG A 16 -4.02 17.53 -4.44
N MET A 17 -5.15 17.11 -3.88
CA MET A 17 -6.46 17.23 -4.55
C MET A 17 -7.32 18.37 -4.01
N GLY A 18 -6.88 19.10 -2.96
CA GLY A 18 -7.64 20.20 -2.37
C GLY A 18 -9.04 19.84 -1.87
N ALA A 19 -9.34 18.54 -1.74
CA ALA A 19 -10.66 18.07 -1.30
C ALA A 19 -10.83 18.21 0.21
N ALA A 20 -12.03 18.59 0.64
CA ALA A 20 -12.39 18.69 2.06
C ALA A 20 -12.39 17.32 2.77
N VAL A 21 -12.48 16.21 2.01
CA VAL A 21 -12.47 14.84 2.51
C VAL A 21 -11.23 14.14 1.97
N PRO A 22 -10.45 13.43 2.83
CA PRO A 22 -9.30 12.65 2.37
C PRO A 22 -9.70 11.61 1.32
N LYS A 23 -8.84 11.43 0.30
CA LYS A 23 -9.12 10.62 -0.89
C LYS A 23 -9.61 9.21 -0.58
N GLN A 24 -9.08 8.58 0.45
CA GLN A 24 -9.45 7.22 0.86
C GLN A 24 -10.92 7.08 1.29
N PHE A 25 -11.56 8.18 1.67
CA PHE A 25 -12.97 8.21 2.09
C PHE A 25 -13.91 8.76 1.02
N LEU A 26 -13.41 9.08 -0.15
CA LEU A 26 -14.28 9.42 -1.27
C LEU A 26 -15.11 8.20 -1.69
N PRO A 27 -16.38 8.39 -2.06
CA PRO A 27 -17.22 7.30 -2.56
C PRO A 27 -16.66 6.80 -3.91
N LEU A 28 -16.68 5.49 -4.10
CA LEU A 28 -16.35 4.83 -5.35
C LEU A 28 -17.63 4.47 -6.11
N GLU A 29 -18.52 3.70 -5.49
CA GLU A 29 -19.84 3.33 -5.99
C GLU A 29 -20.79 3.19 -4.79
N GLU A 30 -22.09 3.47 -4.98
CA GLU A 30 -23.17 3.24 -3.97
C GLU A 30 -22.79 3.53 -2.51
N GLU A 31 -22.10 4.65 -2.27
CA GLU A 31 -21.58 5.05 -0.95
C GLU A 31 -20.40 4.22 -0.42
N GLU A 32 -19.94 3.17 -1.09
CA GLU A 32 -18.73 2.46 -0.70
C GLU A 32 -17.50 3.36 -0.85
N THR A 33 -16.70 3.50 0.20
CA THR A 33 -15.48 4.32 0.11
C THR A 33 -14.35 3.58 -0.60
N ILE A 34 -13.42 4.34 -1.17
CA ILE A 34 -12.23 3.76 -1.84
C ILE A 34 -11.47 2.81 -0.90
N LEU A 35 -11.33 3.17 0.37
CA LEU A 35 -10.63 2.33 1.36
C LEU A 35 -11.43 1.06 1.68
N GLU A 36 -12.74 1.17 1.82
CA GLU A 36 -13.63 0.02 2.05
C GLU A 36 -13.53 -0.97 0.89
N ALA A 37 -13.68 -0.50 -0.35
CA ALA A 37 -13.53 -1.32 -1.54
C ALA A 37 -12.16 -2.02 -1.58
N THR A 38 -11.08 -1.29 -1.24
CA THR A 38 -9.74 -1.86 -1.16
C THR A 38 -9.66 -2.97 -0.10
N LEU A 39 -10.17 -2.72 1.11
CA LEU A 39 -10.19 -3.70 2.21
C LEU A 39 -10.94 -4.97 1.81
N ARG A 40 -12.14 -4.84 1.24
CA ARG A 40 -12.97 -5.97 0.80
C ARG A 40 -12.27 -6.87 -0.22
N ARG A 41 -11.42 -6.31 -1.12
CA ARG A 41 -10.62 -7.10 -2.06
C ARG A 41 -9.64 -8.04 -1.34
N PHE A 42 -9.00 -7.55 -0.28
CA PHE A 42 -8.08 -8.38 0.50
C PHE A 42 -8.80 -9.39 1.38
N LEU A 43 -9.93 -9.02 1.98
CA LEU A 43 -10.76 -9.96 2.75
C LEU A 43 -11.26 -11.12 1.88
N ALA A 44 -11.64 -10.84 0.63
CA ALA A 44 -12.08 -11.87 -0.31
C ALA A 44 -10.91 -12.76 -0.78
N ALA A 45 -9.77 -12.15 -1.12
CA ALA A 45 -8.62 -12.88 -1.64
C ALA A 45 -7.87 -13.69 -0.56
N LEU A 46 -7.80 -13.17 0.67
CA LEU A 46 -6.99 -13.72 1.77
C LEU A 46 -7.82 -13.72 3.07
N PRO A 47 -8.88 -14.55 3.17
CA PRO A 47 -9.85 -14.49 4.27
C PRO A 47 -9.23 -14.80 5.64
N ASP A 48 -8.16 -15.59 5.69
CA ASP A 48 -7.49 -15.99 6.94
C ASP A 48 -6.31 -15.06 7.31
N SER A 49 -6.09 -13.98 6.55
CA SER A 49 -4.96 -13.07 6.80
C SER A 49 -5.26 -12.07 7.91
N GLU A 50 -4.25 -11.79 8.74
CA GLU A 50 -4.28 -10.61 9.61
C GLU A 50 -4.13 -9.36 8.75
N ILE A 51 -5.11 -8.44 8.82
CA ILE A 51 -5.08 -7.17 8.08
C ILE A 51 -4.91 -6.01 9.06
N VAL A 52 -3.94 -5.14 8.79
CA VAL A 52 -3.73 -3.88 9.49
C VAL A 52 -3.96 -2.72 8.52
N VAL A 53 -4.92 -1.86 8.83
CA VAL A 53 -5.16 -0.61 8.11
C VAL A 53 -4.43 0.52 8.83
N VAL A 54 -3.56 1.22 8.10
CA VAL A 54 -2.76 2.32 8.63
C VAL A 54 -3.33 3.64 8.17
N LEU A 55 -3.78 4.46 9.12
CA LEU A 55 -4.44 5.75 8.90
C LEU A 55 -3.77 6.89 9.68
N PRO A 56 -3.91 8.15 9.25
CA PRO A 56 -3.62 9.29 10.11
C PRO A 56 -4.46 9.19 11.40
N ALA A 57 -3.87 9.52 12.54
CA ALA A 57 -4.57 9.45 13.83
C ALA A 57 -5.90 10.23 13.82
N ALA A 58 -5.93 11.39 13.15
CA ALA A 58 -7.13 12.23 13.02
C ALA A 58 -8.29 11.56 12.25
N GLU A 59 -8.01 10.55 11.43
CA GLU A 59 -9.01 9.88 10.59
C GLU A 59 -9.49 8.54 11.19
N THR A 60 -8.90 8.11 12.29
CA THR A 60 -9.21 6.82 12.91
C THR A 60 -10.68 6.72 13.34
N GLU A 61 -11.24 7.78 13.94
CA GLU A 61 -12.61 7.75 14.42
C GLU A 61 -13.63 7.77 13.27
N ARG A 62 -13.34 8.54 12.22
CA ARG A 62 -14.15 8.51 10.99
C ARG A 62 -14.21 7.10 10.40
N TRP A 63 -13.08 6.43 10.32
CA TRP A 63 -13.03 5.07 9.78
C TRP A 63 -13.76 4.06 10.66
N ARG A 64 -13.64 4.16 11.98
CA ARG A 64 -14.40 3.33 12.92
C ARG A 64 -15.90 3.48 12.74
N GLU A 65 -16.38 4.71 12.53
CA GLU A 65 -17.81 4.96 12.29
C GLU A 65 -18.27 4.29 11.00
N ILE A 66 -17.51 4.44 9.90
CA ILE A 66 -17.79 3.76 8.62
C ILE A 66 -17.82 2.24 8.84
N CYS A 67 -16.85 1.67 9.54
CA CYS A 67 -16.80 0.23 9.80
C CYS A 67 -18.00 -0.27 10.59
N ARG A 68 -18.46 0.48 11.58
CA ARG A 68 -19.68 0.13 12.36
C ARG A 68 -20.92 0.12 11.46
N GLN A 69 -21.10 1.15 10.66
CA GLN A 69 -22.24 1.26 9.73
C GLN A 69 -22.24 0.15 8.67
N ARG A 70 -21.07 -0.31 8.25
CA ARG A 70 -20.89 -1.33 7.20
C ARG A 70 -20.73 -2.77 7.74
N GLY A 71 -20.69 -2.96 9.06
CA GLY A 71 -20.53 -4.27 9.69
C GLY A 71 -19.16 -4.93 9.45
N ILE A 72 -18.09 -4.13 9.30
CA ILE A 72 -16.72 -4.60 9.01
C ILE A 72 -15.72 -4.27 10.15
N SER A 73 -16.19 -3.95 11.34
CA SER A 73 -15.34 -3.51 12.46
C SER A 73 -14.31 -4.55 12.90
N GLU A 74 -14.69 -5.83 12.89
CA GLU A 74 -13.88 -6.94 13.39
C GLU A 74 -12.99 -7.58 12.31
N THR A 75 -13.02 -7.06 11.08
CA THR A 75 -12.30 -7.69 9.95
C THR A 75 -10.83 -7.30 9.86
N HIS A 76 -10.40 -6.29 10.62
CA HIS A 76 -9.04 -5.74 10.56
C HIS A 76 -8.68 -4.97 11.82
N ARG A 77 -7.40 -4.71 12.00
CA ARG A 77 -6.85 -3.87 13.07
C ARG A 77 -6.48 -2.49 12.52
N LEU A 78 -6.51 -1.47 13.38
CA LEU A 78 -6.10 -0.12 13.05
C LEU A 78 -4.75 0.22 13.64
N CYS A 79 -3.95 0.96 12.90
CA CYS A 79 -2.67 1.49 13.32
C CYS A 79 -2.52 2.93 12.86
N SER A 80 -1.94 3.78 13.71
CA SER A 80 -1.61 5.16 13.34
C SER A 80 -0.43 5.20 12.39
N GLY A 81 -0.57 5.96 11.31
CA GLY A 81 0.52 6.25 10.39
C GLY A 81 1.59 7.18 11.00
N GLY A 82 2.70 7.32 10.31
CA GLY A 82 3.75 8.30 10.61
C GLY A 82 3.72 9.48 9.66
N ALA A 83 4.72 10.37 9.76
CA ALA A 83 4.86 11.55 8.90
C ALA A 83 5.17 11.17 7.44
N THR A 84 5.73 9.98 7.21
CA THR A 84 6.11 9.48 5.89
C THR A 84 5.43 8.14 5.59
N ARG A 85 5.44 7.75 4.30
CA ARG A 85 4.99 6.40 3.90
C ARG A 85 5.86 5.31 4.55
N PHE A 86 7.17 5.54 4.65
CA PHE A 86 8.09 4.63 5.33
C PHE A 86 7.69 4.40 6.78
N GLU A 87 7.49 5.46 7.55
CA GLU A 87 7.06 5.36 8.96
C GLU A 87 5.69 4.70 9.09
N SER A 88 4.76 5.00 8.21
CA SER A 88 3.44 4.38 8.19
C SER A 88 3.54 2.86 7.98
N VAL A 89 4.36 2.41 7.04
CA VAL A 89 4.60 0.97 6.83
C VAL A 89 5.33 0.36 8.03
N ARG A 90 6.33 1.04 8.59
CA ARG A 90 7.05 0.59 9.81
C ARG A 90 6.10 0.37 10.99
N ASN A 91 5.19 1.30 11.20
CA ASN A 91 4.17 1.19 12.25
C ASN A 91 3.22 0.00 11.98
N GLY A 92 2.80 -0.18 10.72
CA GLY A 92 2.01 -1.33 10.30
C GLY A 92 2.72 -2.66 10.57
N ILE A 93 4.01 -2.77 10.21
CA ILE A 93 4.83 -3.96 10.48
C ILE A 93 4.92 -4.25 11.98
N ALA A 94 5.07 -3.22 12.82
CA ALA A 94 5.13 -3.37 14.28
C ALA A 94 3.79 -3.81 14.88
N ALA A 95 2.67 -3.49 14.23
CA ALA A 95 1.34 -3.87 14.66
C ALA A 95 0.96 -5.32 14.28
N LEU A 96 1.67 -5.94 13.32
CA LEU A 96 1.42 -7.33 12.90
C LEU A 96 2.01 -8.35 13.87
N GLY A 97 1.29 -9.44 14.04
CA GLY A 97 1.77 -10.66 14.68
C GLY A 97 2.84 -11.41 13.86
N PRO A 98 3.24 -12.61 14.31
CA PRO A 98 4.13 -13.49 13.53
C PRO A 98 3.46 -13.93 12.23
N CYS A 99 4.20 -13.84 11.11
CA CYS A 99 3.74 -14.27 9.79
C CYS A 99 4.93 -14.64 8.91
N ASP A 100 4.68 -15.37 7.83
CA ASP A 100 5.70 -15.78 6.85
C ASP A 100 5.94 -14.70 5.79
N TYR A 101 4.85 -14.05 5.35
CA TYR A 101 4.89 -12.99 4.33
C TYR A 101 4.05 -11.79 4.75
N ILE A 102 4.46 -10.62 4.28
CA ILE A 102 3.75 -9.37 4.47
C ILE A 102 3.45 -8.77 3.09
N ALA A 103 2.17 -8.52 2.81
CA ALA A 103 1.71 -7.77 1.66
C ALA A 103 1.47 -6.32 2.07
N VAL A 104 2.08 -5.37 1.36
CA VAL A 104 1.87 -3.93 1.58
C VAL A 104 1.13 -3.36 0.38
N HIS A 105 -0.01 -2.73 0.64
CA HIS A 105 -0.88 -2.18 -0.40
C HIS A 105 -1.31 -0.74 -0.11
N ASP A 106 -1.44 0.07 -1.16
CA ASP A 106 -1.94 1.44 -1.04
C ASP A 106 -3.46 1.43 -0.92
N GLY A 107 -4.01 1.96 0.17
CA GLY A 107 -5.46 1.98 0.48
C GLY A 107 -6.33 2.78 -0.51
N VAL A 108 -5.71 3.45 -1.48
CA VAL A 108 -6.38 4.20 -2.55
C VAL A 108 -6.31 3.50 -3.92
N ARG A 109 -6.11 2.17 -3.94
CA ARG A 109 -6.08 1.36 -5.15
C ARG A 109 -7.12 0.23 -5.13
N PRO A 110 -8.43 0.57 -5.21
CA PRO A 110 -9.53 -0.39 -5.04
C PRO A 110 -9.68 -1.38 -6.20
N LEU A 111 -9.05 -1.11 -7.34
CA LEU A 111 -9.16 -1.93 -8.55
C LEU A 111 -8.16 -3.11 -8.57
N VAL A 112 -7.50 -3.39 -7.44
CA VAL A 112 -6.71 -4.60 -7.30
C VAL A 112 -7.60 -5.84 -7.44
N THR A 113 -7.18 -6.80 -8.26
CA THR A 113 -7.93 -8.04 -8.46
C THR A 113 -7.41 -9.14 -7.54
N GLU A 114 -8.29 -10.07 -7.13
CA GLU A 114 -7.91 -11.26 -6.35
C GLU A 114 -6.81 -12.05 -7.07
N ARG A 115 -6.92 -12.19 -8.39
CA ARG A 115 -5.90 -12.85 -9.20
C ARG A 115 -4.52 -12.19 -9.06
N LEU A 116 -4.44 -10.86 -9.03
CA LEU A 116 -3.17 -10.16 -8.83
C LEU A 116 -2.63 -10.38 -7.43
N ILE A 117 -3.49 -10.34 -6.41
CA ILE A 117 -3.10 -10.61 -5.02
C ILE A 117 -2.50 -12.01 -4.91
N HIS A 118 -3.21 -13.04 -5.38
CA HIS A 118 -2.73 -14.43 -5.37
C HIS A 118 -1.44 -14.61 -6.18
N THR A 119 -1.33 -13.95 -7.36
CA THR A 119 -0.11 -14.02 -8.17
C THR A 119 1.09 -13.43 -7.43
N CYS A 120 0.93 -12.30 -6.74
CA CYS A 120 1.99 -11.69 -5.94
C CYS A 120 2.40 -12.59 -4.76
N VAL A 121 1.44 -13.21 -4.08
CA VAL A 121 1.71 -14.15 -2.99
C VAL A 121 2.51 -15.35 -3.51
N ALA A 122 2.02 -16.06 -4.52
CA ALA A 122 2.70 -17.24 -5.08
C ALA A 122 4.10 -16.90 -5.63
N THR A 123 4.28 -15.70 -6.19
CA THR A 123 5.58 -15.22 -6.66
C THR A 123 6.53 -14.98 -5.48
N ALA A 124 6.04 -14.36 -4.40
CA ALA A 124 6.84 -14.13 -3.21
C ALA A 124 7.22 -15.44 -2.50
N GLU A 125 6.31 -16.42 -2.46
CA GLU A 125 6.61 -17.76 -1.94
C GLU A 125 7.76 -18.42 -2.69
N ARG A 126 7.80 -18.27 -4.01
CA ARG A 126 8.85 -18.85 -4.85
C ARG A 126 10.19 -18.10 -4.81
N TYR A 127 10.15 -16.76 -4.76
CA TYR A 127 11.33 -15.92 -4.97
C TYR A 127 11.70 -15.05 -3.75
N GLY A 128 10.90 -15.08 -2.70
CA GLY A 128 11.09 -14.27 -1.49
C GLY A 128 10.45 -12.89 -1.55
N THR A 129 10.22 -12.37 -2.76
CA THR A 129 9.59 -11.05 -2.97
C THR A 129 8.76 -11.03 -4.25
N ALA A 130 7.72 -10.19 -4.28
CA ALA A 130 6.95 -9.91 -5.49
C ALA A 130 6.52 -8.43 -5.52
N VAL A 131 6.84 -7.75 -6.60
CA VAL A 131 6.46 -6.35 -6.82
C VAL A 131 5.85 -6.23 -8.22
N PRO A 132 4.54 -6.02 -8.35
CA PRO A 132 3.90 -5.86 -9.64
C PRO A 132 4.34 -4.54 -10.28
N ALA A 133 4.52 -4.58 -11.59
CA ALA A 133 4.89 -3.40 -12.35
C ALA A 133 4.27 -3.43 -13.75
N ILE A 134 3.95 -2.26 -14.27
CA ILE A 134 3.38 -2.09 -15.61
C ILE A 134 4.32 -1.28 -16.51
N ARG A 135 4.25 -1.52 -17.82
CA ARG A 135 4.91 -0.66 -18.81
C ARG A 135 4.16 0.67 -18.84
N PRO A 136 4.85 1.82 -18.76
CA PRO A 136 4.19 3.10 -18.88
C PRO A 136 3.67 3.33 -20.31
N ALA A 137 2.47 3.87 -20.42
CA ALA A 137 1.87 4.26 -21.71
C ALA A 137 2.39 5.62 -22.17
N ASP A 138 2.71 6.51 -21.24
CA ASP A 138 3.13 7.87 -21.52
C ASP A 138 4.59 7.98 -22.02
N SER A 139 4.90 9.10 -22.68
CA SER A 139 6.26 9.46 -23.04
C SER A 139 6.96 10.16 -21.88
N PHE A 140 8.20 9.79 -21.59
CA PHE A 140 8.98 10.36 -20.50
C PHE A 140 10.15 11.20 -21.03
N ARG A 141 10.45 12.27 -20.28
CA ARG A 141 11.64 13.10 -20.48
C ARG A 141 12.38 13.25 -19.16
N ARG A 142 13.69 13.08 -19.21
CA ARG A 142 14.55 13.40 -18.08
C ARG A 142 14.92 14.86 -18.16
N VAL A 143 14.58 15.62 -17.12
CA VAL A 143 14.91 17.03 -16.98
C VAL A 143 16.19 17.16 -16.17
N ASP A 144 17.12 17.94 -16.65
CA ASP A 144 18.29 18.38 -15.90
C ASP A 144 17.88 19.51 -14.95
N ALA A 145 18.01 19.28 -13.65
CA ALA A 145 17.52 20.18 -12.62
C ALA A 145 18.26 21.55 -12.61
N THR A 146 19.52 21.57 -13.12
CA THR A 146 20.34 22.78 -13.12
C THR A 146 20.06 23.65 -14.35
N THR A 147 19.91 23.04 -15.51
CA THR A 147 19.80 23.76 -16.79
C THR A 147 18.35 23.85 -17.31
N GLY A 148 17.42 23.10 -16.73
CA GLY A 148 16.05 22.99 -17.23
C GLY A 148 15.92 22.26 -18.58
N LYS A 149 17.03 21.87 -19.21
CA LYS A 149 17.01 21.13 -20.47
C LYS A 149 16.49 19.70 -20.24
N SER A 150 15.83 19.15 -21.25
CA SER A 150 15.29 17.79 -21.16
C SER A 150 15.69 16.93 -22.35
N ARG A 151 15.80 15.61 -22.11
CA ARG A 151 16.06 14.57 -23.11
C ARG A 151 15.00 13.49 -23.03
N PRO A 152 14.64 12.85 -24.15
CA PRO A 152 13.70 11.73 -24.12
C PRO A 152 14.31 10.56 -23.30
N VAL A 153 13.41 9.79 -22.69
CA VAL A 153 13.76 8.53 -22.03
C VAL A 153 13.06 7.41 -22.77
N ASP A 154 13.79 6.35 -23.07
CA ASP A 154 13.20 5.16 -23.66
C ASP A 154 12.25 4.49 -22.62
N ARG A 155 10.94 4.61 -22.86
CA ARG A 155 9.91 4.07 -21.95
C ARG A 155 9.95 2.55 -21.86
N GLU A 156 10.52 1.85 -22.84
CA GLU A 156 10.63 0.38 -22.79
C GLU A 156 11.58 -0.09 -21.68
N THR A 157 12.48 0.79 -21.23
CA THR A 157 13.38 0.54 -20.09
C THR A 157 12.75 0.87 -18.74
N LEU A 158 11.56 1.51 -18.71
CA LEU A 158 10.90 1.93 -17.51
C LEU A 158 9.81 0.95 -17.07
N ARG A 159 9.55 0.91 -15.78
CA ARG A 159 8.42 0.19 -15.17
C ARG A 159 7.76 1.08 -14.12
N ALA A 160 6.45 1.22 -14.18
CA ALA A 160 5.67 1.88 -13.15
C ALA A 160 5.30 0.85 -12.07
N VAL A 161 5.94 0.97 -10.90
CA VAL A 161 5.74 0.07 -9.76
C VAL A 161 4.34 0.23 -9.19
N GLN A 162 3.70 -0.90 -8.89
CA GLN A 162 2.35 -0.98 -8.35
C GLN A 162 2.35 -1.68 -6.97
N THR A 163 1.17 -1.90 -6.43
CA THR A 163 0.90 -2.68 -5.22
C THR A 163 -0.22 -3.70 -5.48
N PRO A 164 -0.31 -4.82 -4.75
CA PRO A 164 0.40 -5.14 -3.50
C PRO A 164 1.87 -5.50 -3.73
N GLN A 165 2.74 -5.13 -2.80
CA GLN A 165 4.13 -5.56 -2.76
C GLN A 165 4.26 -6.60 -1.65
N VAL A 166 4.68 -7.81 -1.98
CA VAL A 166 4.72 -8.95 -1.06
C VAL A 166 6.17 -9.34 -0.81
N PHE A 167 6.51 -9.52 0.46
CA PHE A 167 7.87 -9.86 0.90
C PHE A 167 7.84 -10.94 1.97
N ARG A 168 8.88 -11.74 2.06
CA ARG A 168 9.14 -12.52 3.27
C ARG A 168 9.19 -11.58 4.47
N ALA A 169 8.50 -11.96 5.55
CA ALA A 169 8.35 -11.11 6.72
C ALA A 169 9.69 -10.79 7.40
N ASP A 170 10.61 -11.75 7.45
CA ASP A 170 11.95 -11.57 8.03
C ASP A 170 12.78 -10.54 7.24
N LEU A 171 12.69 -10.56 5.89
CA LEU A 171 13.37 -9.60 5.04
C LEU A 171 12.82 -8.19 5.26
N LEU A 172 11.50 -8.03 5.19
CA LEU A 172 10.87 -6.73 5.33
C LEU A 172 11.10 -6.14 6.73
N ARG A 173 10.95 -6.97 7.78
CA ARG A 173 11.20 -6.53 9.17
C ARG A 173 12.65 -6.09 9.38
N ARG A 174 13.63 -6.76 8.74
CA ARG A 174 15.05 -6.34 8.79
C ARG A 174 15.29 -5.04 8.05
N ALA A 175 14.73 -4.90 6.85
CA ALA A 175 14.86 -3.69 6.04
C ALA A 175 14.33 -2.44 6.80
N TYR A 176 13.19 -2.57 7.47
CA TYR A 176 12.60 -1.47 8.24
C TYR A 176 13.27 -1.17 9.60
N LYS A 177 14.34 -1.90 9.98
CA LYS A 177 15.22 -1.50 11.08
C LYS A 177 16.21 -0.40 10.67
N ALA A 178 16.40 -0.16 9.37
CA ALA A 178 17.23 0.93 8.87
C ALA A 178 16.64 2.30 9.25
N ASP A 179 17.50 3.28 9.47
CA ASP A 179 17.08 4.65 9.65
C ASP A 179 16.46 5.19 8.36
N TYR A 180 15.40 5.99 8.53
CA TYR A 180 14.74 6.64 7.39
C TYR A 180 15.72 7.52 6.62
N ARG A 181 15.69 7.41 5.29
CA ARG A 181 16.40 8.30 4.38
C ARG A 181 15.40 8.91 3.39
N PRO A 182 15.56 10.17 2.98
CA PRO A 182 14.66 10.83 2.04
C PRO A 182 14.48 10.07 0.72
N GLU A 183 15.48 9.29 0.32
CA GLU A 183 15.46 8.46 -0.90
C GLU A 183 14.50 7.28 -0.81
N PHE A 184 14.07 6.87 0.40
CA PHE A 184 13.10 5.78 0.63
C PHE A 184 11.64 6.15 0.29
N THR A 185 11.43 7.24 -0.46
CA THR A 185 10.09 7.77 -0.74
C THR A 185 9.33 7.03 -1.83
N LEU A 186 10.00 6.28 -2.69
CA LEU A 186 9.42 5.83 -3.95
C LEU A 186 8.91 4.39 -3.94
N SER A 187 9.54 3.47 -3.21
CA SER A 187 9.11 2.06 -3.19
C SER A 187 9.84 1.28 -2.10
N LEU A 188 9.21 0.21 -1.61
CA LEU A 188 9.81 -0.72 -0.65
C LEU A 188 11.03 -1.49 -1.19
N ILE A 189 11.25 -1.46 -2.52
CA ILE A 189 12.41 -2.10 -3.16
C ILE A 189 13.74 -1.35 -2.94
N HIS A 190 13.72 -0.17 -2.35
CA HIS A 190 14.91 0.65 -2.13
C HIS A 190 15.40 0.64 -0.67
N ILE A 191 14.82 -0.22 0.17
CA ILE A 191 15.17 -0.37 1.58
C ILE A 191 16.16 -1.51 1.79
#